data_401aa7ecf180aac14490f34ee1541aae
#
_entry.id   401aa7ecf180aac14490f34ee1541aae
#
_cell.length_a   1.000
_cell.length_b   1.000
_cell.length_c   1.000
_cell.angle_alpha   90.00
_cell.angle_beta   90.00
_cell.angle_gamma   90.00
#
_symmetry.space_group_name_H-M   'P 1'
#
loop_
_entity.id
_entity.type
_entity.pdbx_description
1 polymer ?
#
loop_
_entity_poly.entity_id
_entity_poly.type
_entity_poly.pdbx_seq_one_letter_code
_entity_poly.pdbx_strand_id
1 'polypeptide(L)'
;MKSNLRAILVTVIALALCLTALMPAAFAETADNSFSVTLHGRVQLRGGSIPKSKMDRFLIRLTPADKECPMPKGSSDYFDAEAVGYAREVDVVFPITFTKLGVYHYTITQIPKNVNPNLTYDRRTYDVTVSVFNGENGIETAVAMRLNGSEAKTDLAFFVNKYSSK
;
A
#
# COMPACT_ATOMS: atom_id res chain seq x y z
N MET A 1 -2.41 -20.30 -72.85
CA MET A 1 -2.99 -19.29 -71.88
C MET A 1 -3.32 -19.79 -70.53
N LYS A 2 -3.55 -21.09 -70.24
CA LYS A 2 -3.93 -21.61 -68.89
C LYS A 2 -2.78 -21.77 -67.89
N SER A 3 -1.51 -21.87 -68.35
CA SER A 3 -0.33 -22.06 -67.52
C SER A 3 0.10 -20.76 -66.79
N ASN A 4 -0.03 -19.61 -67.44
CA ASN A 4 0.40 -18.34 -66.83
C ASN A 4 -0.52 -17.83 -65.75
N LEU A 5 -1.80 -18.18 -65.80
CA LEU A 5 -2.76 -17.79 -64.76
C LEU A 5 -2.51 -18.50 -63.43
N ARG A 6 -2.05 -19.76 -63.49
CA ARG A 6 -1.71 -20.52 -62.24
C ARG A 6 -0.42 -20.00 -61.60
N ALA A 7 0.57 -19.62 -62.42
CA ALA A 7 1.81 -19.05 -61.91
C ALA A 7 1.56 -17.69 -61.24
N ILE A 8 0.73 -16.83 -61.81
CA ILE A 8 0.37 -15.54 -61.23
C ILE A 8 -0.42 -15.72 -59.90
N LEU A 9 -1.33 -16.68 -59.86
CA LEU A 9 -2.12 -16.94 -58.66
C LEU A 9 -1.25 -17.45 -57.49
N VAL A 10 -0.28 -18.32 -57.76
CA VAL A 10 0.66 -18.83 -56.74
C VAL A 10 1.57 -17.71 -56.24
N THR A 11 2.03 -16.82 -57.11
CA THR A 11 2.89 -15.70 -56.71
C THR A 11 2.14 -14.69 -55.86
N VAL A 12 0.87 -14.40 -56.12
CA VAL A 12 0.04 -13.48 -55.32
C VAL A 12 -0.27 -14.04 -53.96
N ILE A 13 -0.54 -15.36 -53.84
CA ILE A 13 -0.78 -16.02 -52.56
C ILE A 13 0.52 -16.06 -51.73
N ALA A 14 1.68 -16.32 -52.33
CA ALA A 14 2.96 -16.30 -51.64
C ALA A 14 3.32 -14.91 -51.12
N LEU A 15 3.01 -13.85 -51.89
CA LEU A 15 3.25 -12.47 -51.47
C LEU A 15 2.31 -12.03 -50.33
N ALA A 16 1.05 -12.49 -50.37
CA ALA A 16 0.08 -12.22 -49.30
C ALA A 16 0.46 -12.94 -47.99
N LEU A 17 1.01 -14.15 -48.05
CA LEU A 17 1.51 -14.87 -46.87
C LEU A 17 2.78 -14.25 -46.27
N CYS A 18 3.67 -13.65 -47.10
CA CYS A 18 4.83 -12.95 -46.57
C CYS A 18 4.51 -11.60 -45.92
N LEU A 19 3.42 -10.92 -46.30
CA LEU A 19 3.02 -9.67 -45.68
C LEU A 19 2.41 -9.88 -44.26
N THR A 20 1.90 -11.07 -43.95
CA THR A 20 1.36 -11.35 -42.61
C THR A 20 2.46 -11.70 -41.57
N ALA A 21 3.67 -12.03 -42.04
CA ALA A 21 4.80 -12.35 -41.17
C ALA A 21 5.60 -11.10 -40.70
N LEU A 22 5.27 -9.92 -41.23
CA LEU A 22 5.91 -8.65 -40.88
C LEU A 22 4.96 -7.74 -40.09
N MET A 23 4.03 -8.30 -39.34
CA MET A 23 3.45 -7.52 -38.26
C MET A 23 4.58 -7.29 -37.24
N PRO A 24 5.01 -6.03 -37.02
CA PRO A 24 5.84 -5.77 -35.85
C PRO A 24 5.06 -6.33 -34.67
N ALA A 25 5.71 -7.19 -33.90
CA ALA A 25 5.20 -7.47 -32.57
C ALA A 25 4.98 -6.09 -31.96
N ALA A 26 3.72 -5.67 -31.87
CA ALA A 26 3.38 -4.53 -31.07
C ALA A 26 4.00 -4.87 -29.72
N PHE A 27 5.08 -4.18 -29.39
CA PHE A 27 5.56 -4.15 -28.03
C PHE A 27 4.33 -3.71 -27.26
N ALA A 28 3.65 -4.66 -26.66
CA ALA A 28 2.74 -4.36 -25.59
C ALA A 28 3.64 -3.65 -24.58
N GLU A 29 3.65 -2.32 -24.65
CA GLU A 29 4.11 -1.49 -23.58
C GLU A 29 3.36 -2.03 -22.37
N THR A 30 4.05 -2.79 -21.55
CA THR A 30 3.50 -3.23 -20.28
C THR A 30 3.34 -1.92 -19.52
N ALA A 31 2.15 -1.31 -19.67
CA ALA A 31 1.76 -0.23 -18.80
C ALA A 31 2.07 -0.73 -17.40
N ASP A 32 2.94 -0.03 -16.71
CA ASP A 32 3.28 -0.33 -15.32
C ASP A 32 1.99 -0.12 -14.52
N ASN A 33 1.17 -1.18 -14.45
CA ASN A 33 -0.14 -1.18 -13.80
C ASN A 33 0.05 -1.18 -12.28
N SER A 34 0.93 -0.33 -11.78
CA SER A 34 1.16 -0.17 -10.35
C SER A 34 0.29 0.95 -9.78
N PHE A 35 -0.34 0.68 -8.65
CA PHE A 35 -1.23 1.60 -7.94
C PHE A 35 -0.68 1.85 -6.55
N SER A 36 -0.51 3.11 -6.18
CA SER A 36 0.02 3.48 -4.88
C SER A 36 -1.09 3.96 -3.96
N VAL A 37 -1.11 3.42 -2.74
CA VAL A 37 -1.97 3.85 -1.65
C VAL A 37 -1.08 4.24 -0.48
N THR A 38 -1.38 5.36 0.17
CA THR A 38 -0.71 5.77 1.40
C THR A 38 -1.68 5.65 2.56
N LEU A 39 -1.37 4.74 3.51
CA LEU A 39 -2.09 4.66 4.76
C LEU A 39 -1.47 5.64 5.77
N HIS A 40 -2.29 6.19 6.64
CA HIS A 40 -1.89 7.22 7.59
C HIS A 40 -2.05 6.74 9.03
N GLY A 41 -1.06 7.09 9.86
CA GLY A 41 -1.11 6.94 11.31
C GLY A 41 -0.69 8.24 11.99
N ARG A 42 -1.16 8.43 13.21
CA ARG A 42 -0.80 9.58 14.05
C ARG A 42 -0.58 9.14 15.48
N VAL A 43 0.48 9.63 16.08
CA VAL A 43 0.75 9.47 17.51
C VAL A 43 0.56 10.81 18.19
N GLN A 44 -0.26 10.84 19.23
CA GLN A 44 -0.45 11.99 20.09
C GLN A 44 0.06 11.69 21.50
N LEU A 45 0.78 12.65 22.07
CA LEU A 45 1.23 12.61 23.43
C LEU A 45 0.42 13.58 24.29
N ARG A 46 -0.26 13.10 25.34
CA ARG A 46 -1.08 13.88 26.26
C ARG A 46 -0.55 13.79 27.70
N GLY A 47 -0.94 14.75 28.53
CA GLY A 47 -0.64 14.78 29.96
C GLY A 47 0.52 15.68 30.30
N GLY A 48 0.94 15.67 31.57
CA GLY A 48 1.81 16.60 32.28
C GLY A 48 3.04 17.16 31.59
N SER A 49 3.97 17.72 32.33
CA SER A 49 5.20 18.31 31.79
C SER A 49 6.05 17.26 31.10
N ILE A 50 5.95 17.19 29.77
CA ILE A 50 6.81 16.34 28.96
C ILE A 50 8.23 16.90 29.05
N PRO A 51 9.20 16.16 29.59
CA PRO A 51 10.57 16.63 29.69
C PRO A 51 11.12 16.90 28.28
N LYS A 52 11.48 18.12 27.99
CA LYS A 52 12.07 18.52 26.68
C LYS A 52 13.37 17.76 26.34
N SER A 53 13.97 17.09 27.33
CA SER A 53 15.22 16.34 27.23
C SER A 53 15.05 14.86 26.83
N LYS A 54 13.85 14.33 26.82
CA LYS A 54 13.60 12.90 26.48
C LYS A 54 12.72 12.81 25.25
N MET A 55 13.31 12.42 24.13
CA MET A 55 12.57 12.01 22.96
C MET A 55 12.00 10.60 23.18
N ASP A 56 10.69 10.51 23.34
CA ASP A 56 10.02 9.22 23.25
C ASP A 56 9.90 8.81 21.79
N ARG A 57 10.25 7.56 21.49
CA ARG A 57 10.17 6.98 20.16
C ARG A 57 9.04 5.98 20.13
N PHE A 58 8.12 6.16 19.20
CA PHE A 58 7.01 5.25 18.99
C PHE A 58 7.18 4.57 17.64
N LEU A 59 7.09 3.24 17.62
CA LEU A 59 7.01 2.49 16.38
C LEU A 59 5.54 2.20 16.09
N ILE A 60 5.09 2.59 14.92
CA ILE A 60 3.79 2.22 14.40
C ILE A 60 4.01 1.15 13.36
N ARG A 61 3.46 -0.04 13.62
CA ARG A 61 3.66 -1.23 12.82
C ARG A 61 2.47 -1.48 11.91
N LEU A 62 2.75 -1.63 10.63
CA LEU A 62 1.86 -2.20 9.65
C LEU A 62 2.18 -3.70 9.52
N THR A 63 1.18 -4.56 9.70
CA THR A 63 1.32 -6.02 9.54
C THR A 63 0.32 -6.50 8.49
N PRO A 64 0.75 -7.25 7.48
CA PRO A 64 -0.15 -7.83 6.49
C PRO A 64 -0.90 -9.03 7.09
N ALA A 65 -2.12 -9.30 6.62
CA ALA A 65 -2.88 -10.47 7.03
C ALA A 65 -2.31 -11.77 6.45
N ASP A 66 -1.70 -11.68 5.29
CA ASP A 66 -1.03 -12.80 4.61
C ASP A 66 0.22 -12.31 3.84
N LYS A 67 1.02 -13.25 3.36
CA LYS A 67 2.30 -12.97 2.66
C LYS A 67 2.12 -12.41 1.24
N GLU A 68 0.93 -12.48 0.70
CA GLU A 68 0.62 -11.96 -0.64
C GLU A 68 0.24 -10.49 -0.60
N CYS A 69 -0.04 -9.94 0.57
CA CYS A 69 -0.31 -8.52 0.75
C CYS A 69 0.94 -7.69 0.43
N PRO A 70 0.88 -6.78 -0.54
CA PRO A 70 1.98 -5.86 -0.82
C PRO A 70 2.34 -5.03 0.41
N MET A 71 3.64 -4.83 0.61
CA MET A 71 4.17 -4.08 1.75
C MET A 71 5.03 -2.91 1.28
N PRO A 72 5.26 -1.90 2.12
CA PRO A 72 6.22 -0.86 1.83
C PRO A 72 7.58 -1.45 1.45
N LYS A 73 8.27 -0.84 0.50
CA LYS A 73 9.51 -1.36 -0.10
C LYS A 73 10.53 -1.80 0.96
N GLY A 74 11.04 -3.02 0.81
CA GLY A 74 12.04 -3.62 1.70
C GLY A 74 11.45 -4.38 2.90
N SER A 75 10.12 -4.53 2.98
CA SER A 75 9.45 -5.25 4.06
C SER A 75 8.70 -6.47 3.54
N SER A 76 8.66 -7.55 4.32
CA SER A 76 7.92 -8.78 4.01
C SER A 76 6.88 -9.14 5.07
N ASP A 77 7.26 -9.10 6.35
CA ASP A 77 6.42 -9.57 7.45
C ASP A 77 5.74 -8.42 8.20
N TYR A 78 6.40 -7.28 8.29
CA TYR A 78 5.87 -6.06 8.88
C TYR A 78 6.69 -4.85 8.42
N PHE A 79 6.12 -3.66 8.55
CA PHE A 79 6.81 -2.39 8.33
C PHE A 79 6.61 -1.48 9.54
N ASP A 80 7.73 -1.00 10.12
CA ASP A 80 7.72 -0.10 11.26
C ASP A 80 8.03 1.34 10.80
N ALA A 81 7.05 2.23 10.97
CA ALA A 81 7.24 3.66 10.82
C ALA A 81 7.56 4.27 12.20
N GLU A 82 8.64 5.02 12.29
CA GLU A 82 9.06 5.64 13.53
C GLU A 82 8.49 7.04 13.68
N ALA A 83 7.72 7.26 14.76
CA ALA A 83 7.30 8.57 15.20
C ALA A 83 8.25 9.06 16.32
N VAL A 84 9.01 10.10 16.04
CA VAL A 84 9.92 10.72 17.00
C VAL A 84 9.36 12.07 17.39
N GLY A 85 8.99 12.24 18.67
CA GLY A 85 8.27 13.44 19.03
C GLY A 85 8.79 14.21 20.23
N TYR A 86 9.14 15.48 19.99
CA TYR A 86 8.91 16.55 20.93
C TYR A 86 7.54 17.19 20.69
N ALA A 87 6.94 16.94 19.55
CA ALA A 87 5.64 17.48 19.18
C ALA A 87 4.53 16.69 19.87
N ARG A 88 3.44 17.37 20.21
CA ARG A 88 2.26 16.73 20.79
C ARG A 88 1.63 15.71 19.82
N GLU A 89 1.84 15.89 18.52
CA GLU A 89 1.35 15.00 17.47
C GLU A 89 2.43 14.77 16.41
N VAL A 90 2.58 13.53 15.97
CA VAL A 90 3.50 13.12 14.92
C VAL A 90 2.76 12.20 13.96
N ASP A 91 2.81 12.53 12.68
CA ASP A 91 2.24 11.71 11.61
C ASP A 91 3.26 10.69 11.10
N VAL A 92 2.77 9.51 10.76
CA VAL A 92 3.51 8.46 10.06
C VAL A 92 2.73 8.02 8.83
N VAL A 93 3.43 7.54 7.82
CA VAL A 93 2.83 7.10 6.56
C VAL A 93 3.35 5.72 6.15
N PHE A 94 2.49 4.96 5.48
CA PHE A 94 2.78 3.65 4.93
C PHE A 94 2.47 3.65 3.44
N PRO A 95 3.44 3.97 2.56
CA PRO A 95 3.26 3.92 1.12
C PRO A 95 3.30 2.48 0.64
N ILE A 96 2.23 2.01 0.02
CA ILE A 96 2.10 0.64 -0.50
C ILE A 96 1.82 0.72 -1.99
N THR A 97 2.52 -0.08 -2.79
CA THR A 97 2.31 -0.20 -4.23
C THR A 97 1.68 -1.56 -4.55
N PHE A 98 0.56 -1.54 -5.24
CA PHE A 98 -0.18 -2.72 -5.68
C PHE A 98 0.03 -2.92 -7.17
N THR A 99 0.23 -4.16 -7.58
CA THR A 99 0.42 -4.57 -8.99
C THR A 99 -0.68 -5.49 -9.49
N LYS A 100 -1.62 -5.88 -8.60
CA LYS A 100 -2.73 -6.79 -8.91
C LYS A 100 -4.02 -6.26 -8.31
N LEU A 101 -5.13 -6.54 -8.99
CA LEU A 101 -6.47 -6.37 -8.43
C LEU A 101 -6.67 -7.32 -7.25
N GLY A 102 -7.41 -6.89 -6.25
CA GLY A 102 -7.68 -7.73 -5.08
C GLY A 102 -8.15 -6.94 -3.88
N VAL A 103 -8.40 -7.67 -2.80
CA VAL A 103 -8.72 -7.12 -1.49
C VAL A 103 -7.62 -7.54 -0.52
N TYR A 104 -6.99 -6.58 0.10
CA TYR A 104 -5.82 -6.76 0.94
C TYR A 104 -6.13 -6.29 2.36
N HIS A 105 -5.75 -7.08 3.34
CA HIS A 105 -6.03 -6.81 4.75
C HIS A 105 -4.74 -6.58 5.52
N TYR A 106 -4.76 -5.57 6.40
CA TYR A 106 -3.64 -5.21 7.24
C TYR A 106 -4.13 -4.86 8.64
N THR A 107 -3.19 -4.88 9.59
CA THR A 107 -3.39 -4.28 10.91
C THR A 107 -2.36 -3.20 11.17
N ILE A 108 -2.77 -2.13 11.86
CA ILE A 108 -1.86 -1.09 12.32
C ILE A 108 -1.90 -1.06 13.85
N THR A 109 -0.71 -1.22 14.47
CA THR A 109 -0.54 -1.24 15.92
C THR A 109 0.60 -0.34 16.35
N GLN A 110 0.60 0.08 17.60
CA GLN A 110 1.76 0.74 18.20
C GLN A 110 2.61 -0.27 18.97
N ILE A 111 3.92 -0.26 18.71
CA ILE A 111 4.90 -1.10 19.40
C ILE A 111 5.75 -0.22 20.32
N PRO A 112 5.68 -0.37 21.67
CA PRO A 112 6.56 0.35 22.59
C PRO A 112 8.01 -0.10 22.41
N LYS A 113 8.92 0.81 22.01
CA LYS A 113 10.33 0.47 21.76
C LYS A 113 11.19 0.60 23.01
N ASN A 114 11.01 1.64 23.79
CA ASN A 114 11.71 1.86 25.06
C ASN A 114 10.67 2.19 26.10
N VAL A 115 10.35 1.22 26.95
CA VAL A 115 9.29 1.39 27.94
C VAL A 115 9.67 2.52 28.91
N ASN A 116 8.96 3.63 28.79
CA ASN A 116 9.05 4.73 29.74
C ASN A 116 8.02 4.48 30.87
N PRO A 117 8.45 4.30 32.13
CA PRO A 117 7.54 3.99 33.23
C PRO A 117 6.53 5.12 33.53
N ASN A 118 6.81 6.32 33.04
CA ASN A 118 5.91 7.46 33.19
C ASN A 118 4.92 7.59 32.02
N LEU A 119 4.93 6.66 31.08
CA LEU A 119 4.11 6.71 29.88
C LEU A 119 3.15 5.53 29.82
N THR A 120 1.87 5.80 29.69
CA THR A 120 0.85 4.80 29.35
C THR A 120 0.72 4.77 27.85
N TYR A 121 1.10 3.63 27.26
CA TYR A 121 1.05 3.41 25.82
C TYR A 121 -0.34 3.04 25.33
N ASP A 122 -0.74 3.56 24.20
CA ASP A 122 -1.95 3.14 23.50
C ASP A 122 -1.75 1.72 22.96
N ARG A 123 -2.74 0.85 23.17
CA ARG A 123 -2.73 -0.56 22.73
C ARG A 123 -3.81 -0.87 21.71
N ARG A 124 -4.41 0.15 21.13
CA ARG A 124 -5.43 -0.03 20.09
C ARG A 124 -4.82 -0.68 18.86
N THR A 125 -5.65 -1.43 18.16
CA THR A 125 -5.35 -2.02 16.86
C THR A 125 -6.35 -1.48 15.86
N TYR A 126 -5.88 -1.16 14.67
CA TYR A 126 -6.73 -0.75 13.56
C TYR A 126 -6.69 -1.82 12.48
N ASP A 127 -7.86 -2.23 12.01
CA ASP A 127 -8.02 -3.11 10.88
C ASP A 127 -8.17 -2.28 9.62
N VAL A 128 -7.39 -2.62 8.59
CA VAL A 128 -7.35 -1.89 7.32
C VAL A 128 -7.66 -2.85 6.19
N THR A 129 -8.58 -2.46 5.33
CA THR A 129 -8.87 -3.15 4.07
C THR A 129 -8.57 -2.20 2.92
N VAL A 130 -7.73 -2.63 1.98
CA VAL A 130 -7.45 -1.95 0.73
C VAL A 130 -8.03 -2.78 -0.40
N SER A 131 -8.96 -2.21 -1.15
CA SER A 131 -9.55 -2.82 -2.35
C SER A 131 -8.97 -2.16 -3.59
N VAL A 132 -8.44 -2.97 -4.52
CA VAL A 132 -7.96 -2.54 -5.84
C VAL A 132 -8.83 -3.22 -6.87
N PHE A 133 -9.59 -2.47 -7.66
CA PHE A 133 -10.62 -3.00 -8.53
C PHE A 133 -10.74 -2.19 -9.84
N ASN A 134 -11.40 -2.77 -10.85
CA ASN A 134 -11.73 -2.05 -12.06
C ASN A 134 -12.94 -1.15 -11.81
N GLY A 135 -12.74 0.16 -11.87
CA GLY A 135 -13.77 1.17 -11.82
C GLY A 135 -14.17 1.68 -13.21
N GLU A 136 -15.01 2.69 -13.25
CA GLU A 136 -15.52 3.27 -14.51
C GLU A 136 -14.41 3.96 -15.33
N ASN A 137 -13.43 4.54 -14.66
CA ASN A 137 -12.35 5.31 -15.28
C ASN A 137 -11.00 4.55 -15.30
N GLY A 138 -11.01 3.24 -15.10
CA GLY A 138 -9.82 2.40 -15.00
C GLY A 138 -9.69 1.76 -13.64
N ILE A 139 -8.45 1.50 -13.19
CA ILE A 139 -8.24 0.88 -11.90
C ILE A 139 -8.38 1.92 -10.79
N GLU A 140 -9.19 1.57 -9.81
CA GLU A 140 -9.51 2.40 -8.65
C GLU A 140 -9.10 1.68 -7.36
N THR A 141 -8.90 2.47 -6.30
CA THR A 141 -8.58 1.97 -4.98
C THR A 141 -9.55 2.51 -3.94
N ALA A 142 -9.95 1.67 -2.99
CA ALA A 142 -10.74 2.07 -1.84
C ALA A 142 -10.09 1.58 -0.56
N VAL A 143 -10.02 2.46 0.45
CA VAL A 143 -9.47 2.13 1.77
C VAL A 143 -10.57 2.22 2.81
N ALA A 144 -10.68 1.19 3.63
CA ALA A 144 -11.51 1.19 4.82
C ALA A 144 -10.65 0.86 6.03
N MET A 145 -10.57 1.79 6.97
CA MET A 145 -9.88 1.60 8.24
C MET A 145 -10.87 1.69 9.39
N ARG A 146 -10.73 0.81 10.39
CA ARG A 146 -11.57 0.79 11.59
C ARG A 146 -10.74 0.48 12.81
N LEU A 147 -11.11 1.04 13.95
CA LEU A 147 -10.62 0.54 15.22
C LEU A 147 -11.18 -0.86 15.44
N ASN A 148 -10.33 -1.82 15.81
CA ASN A 148 -10.74 -3.20 16.08
C ASN A 148 -11.87 -3.23 17.11
N GLY A 149 -12.95 -3.95 16.79
CA GLY A 149 -14.18 -3.99 17.57
C GLY A 149 -15.13 -2.80 17.36
N SER A 150 -14.88 -1.92 16.38
CA SER A 150 -15.75 -0.79 16.04
C SER A 150 -16.22 -0.85 14.59
N GLU A 151 -17.49 -0.53 14.36
CA GLU A 151 -18.07 -0.39 13.02
C GLU A 151 -17.75 0.95 12.36
N ALA A 152 -17.34 1.96 13.15
CA ALA A 152 -17.05 3.29 12.64
C ALA A 152 -15.76 3.30 11.83
N LYS A 153 -15.81 3.88 10.62
CA LYS A 153 -14.65 4.10 9.77
C LYS A 153 -13.85 5.29 10.26
N THR A 154 -12.54 5.24 10.05
CA THR A 154 -11.60 6.35 10.29
C THR A 154 -10.63 6.46 9.11
N ASP A 155 -10.11 7.65 8.89
CA ASP A 155 -9.15 7.93 7.80
C ASP A 155 -7.70 7.74 8.25
N LEU A 156 -7.46 7.58 9.56
CA LEU A 156 -6.11 7.38 10.09
C LEU A 156 -6.11 6.53 11.37
N ALA A 157 -5.03 5.81 11.60
CA ALA A 157 -4.76 5.10 12.84
C ALA A 157 -4.24 6.07 13.90
N PHE A 158 -5.08 6.42 14.89
CA PHE A 158 -4.77 7.45 15.87
C PHE A 158 -4.46 6.86 17.25
N PHE A 159 -3.20 7.01 17.69
CA PHE A 159 -2.70 6.50 18.96
C PHE A 159 -2.48 7.63 19.96
N VAL A 160 -3.04 7.50 21.15
CA VAL A 160 -2.93 8.49 22.23
C VAL A 160 -2.17 7.92 23.41
N ASN A 161 -0.95 8.38 23.61
CA ASN A 161 -0.13 8.03 24.75
C ASN A 161 -0.29 9.09 25.85
N LYS A 162 -0.36 8.65 27.10
CA LYS A 162 -0.58 9.54 28.24
C LYS A 162 0.66 9.55 29.12
N TYR A 163 1.19 10.74 29.34
CA TYR A 163 2.29 10.97 30.27
C TYR A 163 1.72 11.18 31.69
N SER A 164 2.15 10.35 32.62
CA SER A 164 1.78 10.51 34.04
C SER A 164 2.69 11.58 34.64
N SER A 165 2.12 12.71 35.08
CA SER A 165 2.81 13.59 36.02
C SER A 165 2.89 12.90 37.37
N LYS A 166 4.10 12.75 37.91
CA LYS A 166 4.25 12.53 39.33
C LYS A 166 3.91 13.79 40.11
#